data_60844973a81ad2713f3aba4b6a4e99dc
#
_entry.id   60844973a81ad2713f3aba4b6a4e99dc
#
_cell.length_a   1.000
_cell.length_b   1.000
_cell.length_c   1.000
_cell.angle_alpha   90.00
_cell.angle_beta   90.00
_cell.angle_gamma   90.00
#
_symmetry.space_group_name_H-M   'P 1'
#
loop_
_entity.id
_entity.type
_entity.pdbx_description
1 polymer ?
#
loop_
_entity_poly.entity_id
_entity_poly.type
_entity_poly.pdbx_seq_one_letter_code
_entity_poly.pdbx_strand_id
1 'polypeptide(L)'
;INVHPALLPSFGGQGMYGHFVHEAVIAQGAARSGATVHIVDEEFDHGPIILQESIPVDSNDTPDTLAEKVLRIEHKILPKAVEMFANNTIAVGNGGVSTDN
;
A
#
# COMPACT_ATOMS: atom_id res chain seq x y z
N ILE A 1 12.12 2.98 1.04
CA ILE A 1 10.77 2.54 0.65
C ILE A 1 9.89 2.39 1.89
N ASN A 2 8.60 2.45 1.69
CA ASN A 2 7.62 2.30 2.75
C ASN A 2 6.43 1.48 2.26
N VAL A 3 5.73 0.82 3.17
CA VAL A 3 4.48 0.14 2.86
C VAL A 3 3.31 0.89 3.50
N HIS A 4 2.26 1.12 2.72
CA HIS A 4 1.03 1.75 3.18
C HIS A 4 -0.12 0.74 3.12
N PRO A 5 -0.92 0.60 4.19
CA PRO A 5 -1.94 -0.46 4.27
C PRO A 5 -3.25 -0.10 3.56
N ALA A 6 -3.15 0.39 2.34
CA ALA A 6 -4.29 0.70 1.49
C ALA A 6 -3.83 0.76 0.03
N LEU A 7 -4.79 0.90 -0.88
CA LEU A 7 -4.53 1.06 -2.31
C LEU A 7 -4.34 2.53 -2.63
N LEU A 8 -3.07 2.99 -2.63
CA LEU A 8 -2.77 4.38 -2.99
C LEU A 8 -3.15 4.67 -4.45
N PRO A 9 -3.56 5.89 -4.76
CA PRO A 9 -3.57 7.09 -3.91
C PRO A 9 -4.75 7.20 -2.95
N SER A 10 -5.70 6.28 -3.02
CA SER A 10 -6.84 6.28 -2.09
C SER A 10 -6.37 6.04 -0.67
N PHE A 11 -6.99 6.71 0.29
CA PHE A 11 -6.68 6.56 1.71
C PHE A 11 -5.22 6.82 2.07
N GLY A 12 -4.55 7.67 1.31
CA GLY A 12 -3.22 8.16 1.61
C GLY A 12 -3.26 9.56 2.21
N GLY A 13 -2.08 10.09 2.54
CA GLY A 13 -1.91 11.44 3.01
C GLY A 13 -1.80 11.56 4.52
N GLN A 14 -1.84 12.80 4.99
CA GLN A 14 -1.66 13.12 6.40
C GLN A 14 -2.76 12.50 7.25
N GLY A 15 -2.38 11.82 8.33
CA GLY A 15 -3.31 11.17 9.24
C GLY A 15 -3.77 9.79 8.82
N MET A 16 -3.48 9.38 7.58
CA MET A 16 -3.87 8.06 7.07
C MET A 16 -2.78 7.03 7.35
N TYR A 17 -2.70 6.58 8.59
CA TYR A 17 -1.72 5.57 9.02
C TYR A 17 -2.37 4.62 10.03
N GLY A 18 -1.81 3.41 10.10
CA GLY A 18 -2.24 2.41 11.07
C GLY A 18 -3.73 2.11 10.99
N HIS A 19 -4.37 2.08 12.12
CA HIS A 19 -5.78 1.71 12.24
C HIS A 19 -6.74 2.70 11.58
N PHE A 20 -6.35 3.97 11.48
CA PHE A 20 -7.17 5.02 10.86
C PHE A 20 -7.50 4.73 9.41
N VAL A 21 -6.56 4.13 8.68
CA VAL A 21 -6.78 3.75 7.27
C VAL A 21 -7.91 2.72 7.17
N HIS A 22 -7.88 1.69 8.02
CA HIS A 22 -8.88 0.62 7.98
C HIS A 22 -10.25 1.12 8.41
N GLU A 23 -10.29 2.02 9.38
CA GLU A 23 -11.53 2.68 9.79
C GLU A 23 -12.14 3.47 8.63
N ALA A 24 -11.31 4.22 7.89
CA ALA A 24 -11.77 5.01 6.75
C ALA A 24 -12.28 4.12 5.62
N VAL A 25 -11.60 3.02 5.31
CA VAL A 25 -12.03 2.06 4.28
C VAL A 25 -13.39 1.48 4.62
N ILE A 26 -13.58 1.04 5.86
CA ILE A 26 -14.85 0.47 6.32
C ILE A 26 -15.95 1.55 6.30
N ALA A 27 -15.68 2.74 6.81
CA ALA A 27 -16.65 3.84 6.89
C ALA A 27 -17.15 4.27 5.50
N GLN A 28 -16.29 4.20 4.48
CA GLN A 28 -16.68 4.57 3.11
C GLN A 28 -17.30 3.42 2.33
N GLY A 29 -17.37 2.23 2.90
CA GLY A 29 -17.94 1.06 2.23
C GLY A 29 -17.15 0.65 1.00
N ALA A 30 -15.85 0.82 1.00
CA ALA A 30 -15.01 0.43 -0.14
C ALA A 30 -15.07 -1.07 -0.36
N ALA A 31 -15.17 -1.48 -1.63
CA ALA A 31 -15.28 -2.89 -1.98
C ALA A 31 -13.94 -3.63 -1.89
N ARG A 32 -12.82 -2.90 -2.00
CA ARG A 32 -11.48 -3.47 -1.97
C ARG A 32 -10.55 -2.61 -1.14
N SER A 33 -9.55 -3.27 -0.56
CA SER A 33 -8.42 -2.62 0.08
C SER A 33 -7.16 -3.37 -0.33
N GLY A 34 -6.07 -3.19 0.37
CA GLY A 34 -4.82 -3.87 0.07
C GLY A 34 -3.63 -3.15 0.68
N ALA A 35 -2.48 -3.32 0.06
CA ALA A 35 -1.26 -2.66 0.50
C ALA A 35 -0.47 -2.15 -0.69
N THR A 36 0.26 -1.06 -0.49
CA THR A 36 1.08 -0.42 -1.50
C THR A 36 2.48 -0.20 -0.94
N VAL A 37 3.50 -0.66 -1.67
CA VAL A 37 4.89 -0.32 -1.38
C VAL A 37 5.28 0.82 -2.31
N HIS A 38 5.84 1.88 -1.75
CA HIS A 38 6.19 3.08 -2.52
C HIS A 38 7.52 3.66 -2.04
N ILE A 39 8.09 4.53 -2.87
CA ILE A 39 9.27 5.29 -2.49
C ILE A 39 8.82 6.47 -1.64
N VAL A 40 9.49 6.69 -0.51
CA VAL A 40 9.17 7.79 0.39
C VAL A 40 9.66 9.10 -0.22
N ASP A 41 8.83 10.14 -0.16
CA ASP A 41 9.19 11.50 -0.53
C ASP A 41 8.81 12.47 0.60
N GLU A 42 8.88 13.77 0.33
CA GLU A 42 8.58 14.79 1.33
C GLU A 42 7.08 14.94 1.61
N GLU A 43 6.24 14.46 0.71
CA GLU A 43 4.80 14.48 0.87
C GLU A 43 4.31 13.11 1.27
N PHE A 44 3.38 13.05 2.23
CA PHE A 44 2.84 11.79 2.75
C PHE A 44 2.25 10.93 1.64
N ASP A 45 2.78 9.73 1.47
CA ASP A 45 2.25 8.72 0.54
C ASP A 45 2.13 9.18 -0.92
N HIS A 46 2.97 10.12 -1.35
CA HIS A 46 2.96 10.64 -2.71
C HIS A 46 4.13 10.13 -3.56
N GLY A 47 5.01 9.33 -2.99
CA GLY A 47 6.14 8.76 -3.73
C GLY A 47 5.69 7.74 -4.77
N PRO A 48 6.54 7.42 -5.74
CA PRO A 48 6.21 6.44 -6.78
C PRO A 48 5.88 5.06 -6.21
N ILE A 49 4.84 4.44 -6.76
CA ILE A 49 4.41 3.10 -6.36
C ILE A 49 5.33 2.06 -6.99
N ILE A 50 5.86 1.16 -6.17
CA ILE A 50 6.71 0.04 -6.61
C ILE A 50 5.87 -1.20 -6.84
N LEU A 51 5.02 -1.54 -5.87
CA LEU A 51 4.26 -2.78 -5.87
C LEU A 51 2.96 -2.56 -5.10
N GLN A 52 1.87 -3.16 -5.58
CA GLN A 52 0.57 -3.01 -4.95
C GLN A 52 -0.22 -4.30 -5.11
N GLU A 53 -0.91 -4.72 -4.06
CA GLU A 53 -1.78 -5.88 -4.12
C GLU A 53 -3.10 -5.58 -3.42
N SER A 54 -4.21 -5.98 -4.04
CA SER A 54 -5.55 -5.72 -3.52
C SER A 54 -6.21 -6.99 -3.00
N ILE A 55 -7.14 -6.80 -2.06
CA ILE A 55 -8.00 -7.86 -1.53
C ILE A 55 -9.43 -7.34 -1.45
N PRO A 56 -10.44 -8.22 -1.52
CA PRO A 56 -11.81 -7.80 -1.30
C PRO A 56 -12.05 -7.47 0.18
N VAL A 57 -12.94 -6.50 0.41
CA VAL A 57 -13.44 -6.19 1.75
C VAL A 57 -14.79 -6.85 1.88
N ASP A 58 -14.94 -7.74 2.88
CA ASP A 58 -16.21 -8.41 3.13
C ASP A 58 -17.17 -7.52 3.89
N SER A 59 -18.47 -7.73 3.70
CA SER A 59 -19.49 -6.94 4.39
C SER A 59 -19.42 -7.10 5.92
N ASN A 60 -18.82 -8.17 6.40
CA ASN A 60 -18.63 -8.43 7.83
C ASN A 60 -17.30 -7.95 8.38
N ASP A 61 -16.44 -7.38 7.54
CA ASP A 61 -15.16 -6.90 8.01
C ASP A 61 -15.31 -5.70 8.93
N THR A 62 -14.52 -5.74 10.00
CA THR A 62 -14.32 -4.60 10.90
C THR A 62 -12.93 -4.03 10.62
N PRO A 63 -12.60 -2.85 11.14
CA PRO A 63 -11.22 -2.34 11.02
C PRO A 63 -10.18 -3.34 11.49
N ASP A 64 -10.45 -4.09 12.57
CA ASP A 64 -9.52 -5.09 13.10
C ASP A 64 -9.31 -6.27 12.15
N THR A 65 -10.39 -6.85 11.60
CA THR A 65 -10.27 -7.99 10.68
C THR A 65 -9.65 -7.56 9.36
N LEU A 66 -9.96 -6.36 8.89
CA LEU A 66 -9.35 -5.82 7.69
C LEU A 66 -7.85 -5.59 7.90
N ALA A 67 -7.47 -5.04 9.06
CA ALA A 67 -6.06 -4.84 9.39
C ALA A 67 -5.26 -6.15 9.34
N GLU A 68 -5.80 -7.25 9.86
CA GLU A 68 -5.15 -8.57 9.80
C GLU A 68 -4.97 -9.06 8.37
N LYS A 69 -6.00 -8.92 7.55
CA LYS A 69 -5.92 -9.31 6.13
C LYS A 69 -4.87 -8.52 5.38
N VAL A 70 -4.87 -7.20 5.57
CA VAL A 70 -3.92 -6.31 4.90
C VAL A 70 -2.50 -6.56 5.39
N LEU A 71 -2.32 -6.85 6.68
CA LEU A 71 -1.00 -7.15 7.22
C LEU A 71 -0.36 -8.37 6.54
N ARG A 72 -1.14 -9.39 6.24
CA ARG A 72 -0.66 -10.56 5.50
C ARG A 72 -0.18 -10.17 4.10
N ILE A 73 -0.88 -9.25 3.45
CA ILE A 73 -0.48 -8.74 2.14
C ILE A 73 0.83 -7.93 2.27
N GLU A 74 0.95 -7.08 3.28
CA GLU A 74 2.16 -6.31 3.55
C GLU A 74 3.37 -7.23 3.72
N HIS A 75 3.22 -8.30 4.52
CA HIS A 75 4.28 -9.28 4.75
C HIS A 75 4.68 -10.04 3.50
N LYS A 76 3.79 -10.14 2.54
CA LYS A 76 4.03 -10.81 1.27
C LYS A 76 4.74 -9.90 0.28
N ILE A 77 4.27 -8.66 0.13
CA ILE A 77 4.77 -7.77 -0.92
C ILE A 77 6.01 -6.99 -0.54
N LEU A 78 6.22 -6.69 0.75
CA LEU A 78 7.37 -5.90 1.17
C LEU A 78 8.71 -6.60 0.88
N PRO A 79 8.91 -7.88 1.20
CA PRO A 79 10.14 -8.58 0.83
C PRO A 79 10.37 -8.62 -0.68
N LYS A 80 9.31 -8.79 -1.47
CA LYS A 80 9.38 -8.74 -2.92
C LYS A 80 9.88 -7.40 -3.43
N ALA A 81 9.32 -6.31 -2.89
CA ALA A 81 9.71 -4.96 -3.29
C ALA A 81 11.17 -4.67 -2.91
N VAL A 82 11.60 -5.11 -1.72
CA VAL A 82 12.99 -4.95 -1.28
C VAL A 82 13.94 -5.71 -2.21
N GLU A 83 13.59 -6.93 -2.59
CA GLU A 83 14.39 -7.73 -3.53
C GLU A 83 14.49 -7.06 -4.90
N MET A 84 13.39 -6.56 -5.43
CA MET A 84 13.37 -5.83 -6.70
C MET A 84 14.28 -4.60 -6.64
N PHE A 85 14.22 -3.86 -5.54
CA PHE A 85 15.03 -2.68 -5.34
C PHE A 85 16.53 -3.03 -5.25
N ALA A 86 16.85 -4.06 -4.48
CA ALA A 86 18.24 -4.52 -4.29
C ALA A 86 18.86 -5.05 -5.59
N ASN A 87 18.05 -5.65 -6.46
CA ASN A 87 18.50 -6.22 -7.74
C ASN A 87 18.46 -5.23 -8.89
N ASN A 88 18.19 -3.95 -8.62
CA ASN A 88 18.09 -2.91 -9.63
C ASN A 88 17.06 -3.20 -10.71
N THR A 89 16.00 -3.92 -10.36
CA THR A 89 14.90 -4.17 -11.30
C THR A 89 13.90 -3.01 -11.33
N ILE A 90 14.15 -1.98 -10.52
CA ILE A 90 13.35 -0.77 -10.44
C ILE A 90 14.22 0.41 -10.84
N ALA A 91 13.71 1.24 -11.75
CA ALA A 91 14.36 2.50 -12.13
C ALA A 91 13.45 3.66 -11.73
N VAL A 92 14.04 4.67 -11.10
CA VAL A 92 13.32 5.90 -10.76
C VAL A 92 13.60 6.93 -11.86
N GLY A 93 12.56 7.28 -12.58
CA GLY A 93 12.64 8.28 -13.65
C GLY A 93 11.91 9.56 -13.27
N ASN A 94 11.77 10.46 -14.24
CA ASN A 94 11.08 11.72 -14.06
C ASN A 94 9.59 11.47 -13.85
N GLY A 95 9.17 11.51 -12.60
CA GLY A 95 7.77 11.37 -12.24
C GLY A 95 7.29 9.96 -11.98
N GLY A 96 8.18 8.98 -11.88
CA GLY A 96 7.70 7.64 -11.58
C GLY A 96 8.77 6.59 -11.42
N VAL A 97 8.30 5.38 -11.14
CA VAL A 97 9.13 4.18 -11.05
C VAL A 97 8.66 3.21 -12.12
N SER A 98 9.60 2.62 -12.84
CA SER A 98 9.29 1.52 -13.75
C SER A 98 10.07 0.28 -13.34
N THR A 99 9.47 -0.89 -13.55
CA THR A 99 10.13 -2.17 -13.30
C THR A 99 10.61 -2.76 -14.61
N ASP A 100 11.85 -3.25 -14.61
CA ASP A 100 12.40 -3.97 -15.77
C ASP A 100 11.95 -5.43 -15.68
N ASN A 101 11.31 -5.88 -16.72
CA ASN A 101 10.86 -7.26 -16.82
C ASN A 101 11.78 -8.06 -17.74
#